data_4e781676e96642b2d3f4f779aa3faa25
#
_entry.id   4e781676e96642b2d3f4f779aa3faa25
#
_cell.length_a   1.000
_cell.length_b   1.000
_cell.length_c   1.000
_cell.angle_alpha   90.00
_cell.angle_beta   90.00
_cell.angle_gamma   90.00
#
_symmetry.space_group_name_H-M   'P 1'
#
loop_
_entity.id
_entity.type
_entity.pdbx_description
1 polymer ?
#
loop_
_entity_poly.entity_id
_entity_poly.type
_entity_poly.pdbx_seq_one_letter_code
_entity_poly.pdbx_strand_id
1 'polypeptide(L)'
;MKQLLILFLLSGTFAYAQEPLKQTLSFSISGQVKNGSVITMDSLNSYPVKVIGDIKVTDHVGTFKHEDDQLKGVLLKDILSHTVLAASSPKLYSRFYFACTGNDGYVVVYSWNELFNTEVGNHVFILMEKNSIKADKMPESIQMTSTTDFKTGRRYLHNLDKIVVGEVQ
;
A
#
# COMPACT_ATOMS: atom_id res chain seq x y z
N MET A 1 -8.20 -48.63 -50.73
CA MET A 1 -8.49 -47.26 -50.32
C MET A 1 -8.47 -47.19 -48.78
N LYS A 2 -7.39 -46.66 -48.17
CA LYS A 2 -7.25 -46.53 -46.73
C LYS A 2 -7.72 -45.13 -46.36
N GLN A 3 -8.81 -45.02 -45.58
CA GLN A 3 -9.27 -43.78 -45.02
C GLN A 3 -8.42 -43.45 -43.78
N LEU A 4 -7.72 -42.31 -43.78
CA LEU A 4 -6.96 -41.78 -42.67
C LEU A 4 -7.89 -40.90 -41.84
N LEU A 5 -8.24 -41.38 -40.63
CA LEU A 5 -9.06 -40.63 -39.69
C LEU A 5 -8.14 -39.69 -38.87
N ILE A 6 -8.17 -38.39 -39.18
CA ILE A 6 -7.43 -37.37 -38.41
C ILE A 6 -8.29 -36.95 -37.21
N LEU A 7 -7.86 -37.38 -36.02
CA LEU A 7 -8.47 -36.98 -34.75
C LEU A 7 -7.89 -35.62 -34.32
N PHE A 8 -8.70 -34.56 -34.42
CA PHE A 8 -8.35 -33.22 -33.97
C PHE A 8 -8.55 -33.14 -32.47
N LEU A 9 -7.46 -33.22 -31.66
CA LEU A 9 -7.49 -32.94 -30.24
C LEU A 9 -7.62 -31.42 -30.03
N LEU A 10 -8.82 -30.95 -29.71
CA LEU A 10 -9.04 -29.59 -29.19
C LEU A 10 -8.49 -29.51 -27.77
N SER A 11 -7.27 -29.03 -27.59
CA SER A 11 -6.75 -28.63 -26.28
C SER A 11 -7.34 -27.27 -25.91
N GLY A 12 -8.41 -27.29 -25.15
CA GLY A 12 -9.00 -26.08 -24.58
C GLY A 12 -8.02 -25.50 -23.52
N THR A 13 -7.36 -24.39 -23.82
CA THR A 13 -6.64 -23.59 -22.83
C THR A 13 -7.68 -22.89 -21.98
N PHE A 14 -7.86 -23.33 -20.73
CA PHE A 14 -8.60 -22.55 -19.73
C PHE A 14 -7.77 -21.32 -19.41
N ALA A 15 -8.09 -20.18 -20.00
CA ALA A 15 -7.63 -18.89 -19.56
C ALA A 15 -8.34 -18.60 -18.22
N TYR A 16 -7.61 -18.71 -17.10
CA TYR A 16 -8.07 -18.16 -15.83
C TYR A 16 -8.07 -16.63 -16.00
N ALA A 17 -9.24 -16.05 -16.22
CA ALA A 17 -9.43 -14.63 -16.12
C ALA A 17 -9.18 -14.26 -14.64
N GLN A 18 -8.10 -13.54 -14.33
CA GLN A 18 -7.95 -12.92 -13.02
C GLN A 18 -9.12 -11.96 -12.83
N GLU A 19 -9.88 -12.15 -11.75
CA GLU A 19 -10.89 -11.18 -11.37
C GLU A 19 -10.22 -9.81 -11.21
N PRO A 20 -10.83 -8.72 -11.71
CA PRO A 20 -10.27 -7.38 -11.53
C PRO A 20 -10.17 -7.09 -10.04
N LEU A 21 -9.00 -6.60 -9.60
CA LEU A 21 -8.75 -6.22 -8.22
C LEU A 21 -9.82 -5.24 -7.74
N LYS A 22 -10.50 -5.60 -6.66
CA LYS A 22 -11.56 -4.78 -6.09
C LYS A 22 -10.94 -3.52 -5.48
N GLN A 23 -11.48 -2.36 -5.84
CA GLN A 23 -11.10 -1.07 -5.29
C GLN A 23 -11.29 -1.04 -3.76
N THR A 24 -10.29 -0.58 -3.01
CA THR A 24 -10.41 -0.40 -1.55
C THR A 24 -10.83 1.04 -1.22
N LEU A 25 -11.88 1.20 -0.42
CA LEU A 25 -12.35 2.50 0.08
C LEU A 25 -12.11 2.68 1.59
N SER A 26 -11.50 1.68 2.21
CA SER A 26 -11.07 1.67 3.60
C SER A 26 -9.98 0.64 3.80
N PHE A 27 -9.21 0.78 4.88
CA PHE A 27 -8.29 -0.25 5.34
C PHE A 27 -8.40 -0.41 6.86
N SER A 28 -8.05 -1.60 7.35
CA SER A 28 -8.05 -1.90 8.78
C SER A 28 -6.66 -1.73 9.39
N ILE A 29 -6.60 -1.35 10.68
CA ILE A 29 -5.41 -1.41 11.51
C ILE A 29 -5.67 -2.40 12.63
N SER A 30 -4.82 -3.43 12.76
CA SER A 30 -5.01 -4.54 13.69
C SER A 30 -3.67 -5.13 14.15
N GLY A 31 -3.71 -6.26 14.90
CA GLY A 31 -2.52 -6.94 15.41
C GLY A 31 -2.15 -6.49 16.82
N GLN A 32 -0.88 -6.18 17.07
CA GLN A 32 -0.36 -5.78 18.40
C GLN A 32 -0.75 -4.33 18.77
N VAL A 33 -2.06 -4.09 18.83
CA VAL A 33 -2.70 -2.83 19.21
C VAL A 33 -3.75 -3.06 20.28
N LYS A 34 -3.99 -2.07 21.15
CA LYS A 34 -5.03 -2.20 22.19
C LYS A 34 -6.44 -2.30 21.60
N ASN A 35 -6.72 -1.50 20.56
CA ASN A 35 -7.97 -1.52 19.82
C ASN A 35 -7.66 -1.38 18.33
N GLY A 36 -8.23 -2.28 17.54
CA GLY A 36 -8.20 -2.15 16.08
C GLY A 36 -9.09 -1.00 15.62
N SER A 37 -8.81 -0.49 14.42
CA SER A 37 -9.59 0.57 13.80
C SER A 37 -9.78 0.33 12.31
N VAL A 38 -10.75 1.00 11.71
CA VAL A 38 -10.96 1.06 10.26
C VAL A 38 -10.82 2.51 9.83
N ILE A 39 -9.96 2.75 8.86
CA ILE A 39 -9.72 4.06 8.26
C ILE A 39 -10.45 4.08 6.93
N THR A 40 -11.43 4.96 6.80
CA THR A 40 -12.21 5.16 5.58
C THR A 40 -11.67 6.35 4.78
N MET A 41 -12.09 6.50 3.52
CA MET A 41 -11.80 7.70 2.73
C MET A 41 -12.25 8.98 3.44
N ASP A 42 -13.42 8.96 4.09
CA ASP A 42 -13.93 10.12 4.83
C ASP A 42 -13.04 10.44 6.03
N SER A 43 -12.56 9.44 6.76
CA SER A 43 -11.63 9.67 7.87
C SER A 43 -10.27 10.19 7.38
N LEU A 44 -9.80 9.78 6.21
CA LEU A 44 -8.56 10.32 5.63
C LEU A 44 -8.66 11.82 5.33
N ASN A 45 -9.84 12.32 4.95
CA ASN A 45 -10.06 13.75 4.71
C ASN A 45 -9.93 14.63 5.98
N SER A 46 -9.94 14.04 7.17
CA SER A 46 -9.74 14.77 8.44
C SER A 46 -8.27 15.03 8.78
N TYR A 47 -7.33 14.36 8.09
CA TYR A 47 -5.89 14.54 8.31
C TYR A 47 -5.31 15.68 7.47
N PRO A 48 -4.22 16.31 7.93
CA PRO A 48 -3.53 17.34 7.14
C PRO A 48 -3.00 16.78 5.82
N VAL A 49 -3.53 17.27 4.70
CA VAL A 49 -3.04 16.90 3.37
C VAL A 49 -1.81 17.75 3.03
N LYS A 50 -0.73 17.08 2.61
CA LYS A 50 0.51 17.71 2.17
C LYS A 50 0.66 17.62 0.66
N VAL A 51 1.24 18.65 0.06
CA VAL A 51 1.69 18.61 -1.33
C VAL A 51 3.01 17.84 -1.38
N ILE A 52 3.05 16.81 -2.21
CA ILE A 52 4.21 15.96 -2.42
C ILE A 52 4.98 16.42 -3.66
N GLY A 53 4.26 16.82 -4.72
CA GLY A 53 4.80 17.13 -6.03
C GLY A 53 4.88 15.92 -6.93
N ASP A 54 5.79 15.97 -7.89
CA ASP A 54 5.95 14.91 -8.89
C ASP A 54 6.95 13.87 -8.40
N ILE A 55 6.69 12.59 -8.67
CA ILE A 55 7.60 11.50 -8.33
C ILE A 55 7.86 10.58 -9.52
N LYS A 56 9.12 10.20 -9.69
CA LYS A 56 9.50 9.15 -10.64
C LYS A 56 9.26 7.78 -10.03
N VAL A 57 8.43 6.99 -10.70
CA VAL A 57 8.16 5.61 -10.30
C VAL A 57 9.12 4.68 -11.04
N THR A 58 9.83 3.85 -10.27
CA THR A 58 10.75 2.83 -10.80
C THR A 58 10.20 1.44 -10.51
N ASP A 59 10.74 0.44 -11.22
CA ASP A 59 10.51 -0.96 -10.84
C ASP A 59 11.41 -1.40 -9.66
N HIS A 60 11.34 -2.69 -9.33
CA HIS A 60 12.09 -3.29 -8.23
C HIS A 60 13.61 -3.32 -8.42
N VAL A 61 14.10 -3.14 -9.66
CA VAL A 61 15.54 -3.02 -9.96
C VAL A 61 16.00 -1.58 -10.13
N GLY A 62 15.07 -0.61 -10.19
CA GLY A 62 15.35 0.81 -10.30
C GLY A 62 15.19 1.38 -11.71
N THR A 63 14.66 0.60 -12.66
CA THR A 63 14.36 1.07 -14.02
C THR A 63 13.14 2.00 -13.98
N PHE A 64 13.25 3.17 -14.61
CA PHE A 64 12.14 4.11 -14.73
C PHE A 64 10.93 3.48 -15.44
N LYS A 65 9.75 3.68 -14.90
CA LYS A 65 8.47 3.22 -15.46
C LYS A 65 7.62 4.38 -15.95
N HIS A 66 7.34 5.34 -15.09
CA HIS A 66 6.54 6.52 -15.39
C HIS A 66 6.78 7.59 -14.32
N GLU A 67 6.19 8.74 -14.54
CA GLU A 67 6.12 9.82 -13.56
C GLU A 67 4.67 9.98 -13.12
N ASP A 68 4.45 10.12 -11.82
CA ASP A 68 3.18 10.52 -11.24
C ASP A 68 3.27 12.00 -10.86
N ASP A 69 2.30 12.80 -11.33
CA ASP A 69 2.32 14.25 -11.20
C ASP A 69 1.37 14.74 -10.10
N GLN A 70 1.71 15.89 -9.51
CA GLN A 70 0.85 16.65 -8.61
C GLN A 70 0.31 15.83 -7.43
N LEU A 71 1.14 14.95 -6.87
CA LEU A 71 0.72 14.12 -5.76
C LEU A 71 0.43 14.98 -4.53
N LYS A 72 -0.66 14.60 -3.83
CA LYS A 72 -0.99 15.07 -2.50
C LYS A 72 -1.31 13.86 -1.62
N GLY A 73 -0.97 13.94 -0.34
CA GLY A 73 -1.19 12.82 0.57
C GLY A 73 -1.18 13.23 2.03
N VAL A 74 -1.62 12.28 2.87
CA VAL A 74 -1.50 12.36 4.33
C VAL A 74 -0.36 11.48 4.79
N LEU A 75 0.37 11.91 5.81
CA LEU A 75 1.46 11.10 6.35
C LEU A 75 0.93 9.84 7.02
N LEU A 76 1.50 8.70 6.69
CA LEU A 76 1.15 7.43 7.34
C LEU A 76 1.34 7.51 8.86
N LYS A 77 2.40 8.15 9.33
CA LYS A 77 2.66 8.32 10.77
C LYS A 77 1.59 9.15 11.49
N ASP A 78 0.97 10.13 10.82
CA ASP A 78 -0.09 10.94 11.43
C ASP A 78 -1.33 10.07 11.68
N ILE A 79 -1.67 9.18 10.75
CA ILE A 79 -2.76 8.20 10.92
C ILE A 79 -2.42 7.22 12.06
N LEU A 80 -1.23 6.65 12.05
CA LEU A 80 -0.79 5.65 13.02
C LEU A 80 -0.56 6.24 14.43
N SER A 81 -0.35 7.56 14.56
CA SER A 81 -0.20 8.22 15.87
C SER A 81 -1.42 8.08 16.78
N HIS A 82 -2.59 7.83 16.20
CA HIS A 82 -3.83 7.54 16.93
C HIS A 82 -3.96 6.06 17.36
N THR A 83 -3.03 5.20 16.94
CA THR A 83 -3.03 3.77 17.25
C THR A 83 -2.23 3.51 18.50
N VAL A 84 -2.87 2.98 19.54
CA VAL A 84 -2.20 2.62 20.79
C VAL A 84 -1.62 1.22 20.69
N LEU A 85 -0.30 1.11 20.66
CA LEU A 85 0.41 -0.18 20.62
C LEU A 85 0.14 -1.00 21.90
N ALA A 86 0.07 -2.33 21.77
CA ALA A 86 -0.10 -3.25 22.89
C ALA A 86 1.21 -3.51 23.66
N ALA A 87 2.09 -2.51 23.70
CA ALA A 87 3.35 -2.56 24.43
C ALA A 87 3.14 -2.29 25.92
N SER A 88 3.88 -3.01 26.77
CA SER A 88 3.91 -2.78 28.22
C SER A 88 4.67 -1.51 28.62
N SER A 89 5.52 -0.99 27.75
CA SER A 89 6.31 0.23 27.95
C SER A 89 6.68 0.88 26.62
N PRO A 90 6.76 2.22 26.52
CA PRO A 90 7.25 2.93 25.33
C PRO A 90 8.68 2.53 24.92
N LYS A 91 9.51 2.05 25.83
CA LYS A 91 10.86 1.53 25.54
C LYS A 91 10.87 0.36 24.56
N LEU A 92 9.73 -0.35 24.45
CA LEU A 92 9.57 -1.50 23.57
C LEU A 92 9.12 -1.13 22.16
N TYR A 93 8.78 0.13 21.89
CA TYR A 93 8.27 0.54 20.57
C TYR A 93 9.24 0.22 19.44
N SER A 94 10.55 0.20 19.68
CA SER A 94 11.55 -0.19 18.69
C SER A 94 11.43 -1.64 18.18
N ARG A 95 10.64 -2.48 18.86
CA ARG A 95 10.35 -3.86 18.42
C ARG A 95 9.17 -3.94 17.46
N PHE A 96 8.38 -2.87 17.34
CA PHE A 96 7.15 -2.88 16.55
C PHE A 96 7.43 -2.57 15.08
N TYR A 97 6.61 -3.17 14.23
CA TYR A 97 6.57 -2.91 12.80
C TYR A 97 5.13 -2.88 12.29
N PHE A 98 4.95 -2.27 11.14
CA PHE A 98 3.67 -2.10 10.45
C PHE A 98 3.76 -2.78 9.09
N ALA A 99 3.05 -3.89 8.92
CA ALA A 99 2.93 -4.61 7.66
C ALA A 99 1.71 -4.09 6.90
N CYS A 100 1.94 -3.23 5.91
CA CYS A 100 0.93 -2.65 5.05
C CYS A 100 0.69 -3.60 3.88
N THR A 101 -0.54 -4.06 3.69
CA THR A 101 -0.88 -5.08 2.70
C THR A 101 -1.94 -4.55 1.73
N GLY A 102 -1.68 -4.66 0.44
CA GLY A 102 -2.66 -4.43 -0.62
C GLY A 102 -3.62 -5.61 -0.77
N ASN A 103 -4.74 -5.40 -1.43
CA ASN A 103 -5.71 -6.47 -1.68
C ASN A 103 -5.22 -7.54 -2.68
N ASP A 104 -4.11 -7.27 -3.39
CA ASP A 104 -3.37 -8.23 -4.23
C ASP A 104 -2.40 -9.11 -3.43
N GLY A 105 -2.28 -8.87 -2.11
CA GLY A 105 -1.35 -9.56 -1.22
C GLY A 105 0.06 -8.97 -1.20
N TYR A 106 0.35 -7.90 -1.95
CA TYR A 106 1.64 -7.22 -1.86
C TYR A 106 1.81 -6.59 -0.47
N VAL A 107 3.00 -6.79 0.14
CA VAL A 107 3.28 -6.34 1.51
C VAL A 107 4.48 -5.42 1.54
N VAL A 108 4.31 -4.29 2.22
CA VAL A 108 5.37 -3.34 2.54
C VAL A 108 5.48 -3.22 4.05
N VAL A 109 6.70 -3.27 4.59
CA VAL A 109 6.92 -3.22 6.03
C VAL A 109 7.71 -1.96 6.40
N TYR A 110 7.26 -1.31 7.46
CA TYR A 110 7.98 -0.21 8.13
C TYR A 110 8.18 -0.55 9.60
N SER A 111 9.37 -0.34 10.13
CA SER A 111 9.58 -0.37 11.58
C SER A 111 8.98 0.88 12.24
N TRP A 112 8.67 0.78 13.54
CA TRP A 112 8.28 1.95 14.32
C TRP A 112 9.32 3.06 14.24
N ASN A 113 10.60 2.69 14.31
CA ASN A 113 11.69 3.67 14.24
C ASN A 113 11.74 4.41 12.90
N GLU A 114 11.52 3.72 11.76
CA GLU A 114 11.48 4.40 10.46
C GLU A 114 10.39 5.47 10.42
N LEU A 115 9.19 5.16 10.93
CA LEU A 115 8.06 6.08 10.84
C LEU A 115 8.10 7.20 11.89
N PHE A 116 8.55 6.92 13.13
CA PHE A 116 8.41 7.86 14.24
C PHE A 116 9.72 8.43 14.76
N ASN A 117 10.86 7.88 14.35
CA ASN A 117 12.17 8.25 14.89
C ASN A 117 13.22 8.59 13.81
N THR A 118 12.83 8.61 12.53
CA THR A 118 13.71 9.00 11.42
C THR A 118 12.99 9.90 10.42
N GLU A 119 13.76 10.50 9.51
CA GLU A 119 13.22 11.34 8.44
C GLU A 119 12.32 10.56 7.46
N VAL A 120 12.48 9.24 7.34
CA VAL A 120 11.64 8.39 6.50
C VAL A 120 10.15 8.61 6.77
N GLY A 121 9.77 8.74 8.05
CA GLY A 121 8.37 8.95 8.41
C GLY A 121 7.75 10.26 7.91
N ASN A 122 8.56 11.25 7.54
CA ASN A 122 8.11 12.49 6.92
C ASN A 122 7.84 12.34 5.42
N HIS A 123 8.11 11.16 4.86
CA HIS A 123 8.10 10.87 3.43
C HIS A 123 7.28 9.63 3.05
N VAL A 124 6.53 9.05 3.99
CA VAL A 124 5.61 7.95 3.71
C VAL A 124 4.18 8.47 3.74
N PHE A 125 3.50 8.36 2.60
CA PHE A 125 2.19 8.97 2.37
C PHE A 125 1.13 7.95 1.96
N ILE A 126 -0.09 8.16 2.45
CA ILE A 126 -1.32 7.66 1.82
C ILE A 126 -1.74 8.74 0.81
N LEU A 127 -1.88 8.37 -0.46
CA LEU A 127 -2.19 9.31 -1.54
C LEU A 127 -3.66 9.74 -1.49
N MET A 128 -3.89 11.04 -1.54
CA MET A 128 -5.22 11.67 -1.61
C MET A 128 -5.54 12.20 -3.00
N GLU A 129 -4.51 12.50 -3.79
CA GLU A 129 -4.62 12.97 -5.17
C GLU A 129 -3.37 12.56 -5.95
N LYS A 130 -3.54 12.14 -7.20
CA LYS A 130 -2.50 11.76 -8.15
C LYS A 130 -2.96 12.15 -9.56
N ASN A 131 -2.11 12.84 -10.33
CA ASN A 131 -2.43 13.26 -11.71
C ASN A 131 -3.75 14.06 -11.79
N SER A 132 -4.02 14.93 -10.79
CA SER A 132 -5.28 15.68 -10.64
C SER A 132 -6.52 14.81 -10.39
N ILE A 133 -6.37 13.50 -10.11
CA ILE A 133 -7.45 12.58 -9.80
C ILE A 133 -7.46 12.32 -8.29
N LYS A 134 -8.61 12.50 -7.64
CA LYS A 134 -8.78 12.20 -6.21
C LYS A 134 -8.79 10.69 -5.95
N ALA A 135 -8.33 10.29 -4.77
CA ALA A 135 -8.17 8.89 -4.39
C ALA A 135 -9.46 8.06 -4.51
N ASP A 136 -10.62 8.63 -4.21
CA ASP A 136 -11.94 7.98 -4.35
C ASP A 136 -12.36 7.73 -5.82
N LYS A 137 -11.66 8.31 -6.79
CA LYS A 137 -11.87 8.17 -8.23
C LYS A 137 -10.77 7.40 -8.95
N MET A 138 -9.67 7.09 -8.25
CA MET A 138 -8.59 6.28 -8.83
C MET A 138 -9.01 4.81 -8.95
N PRO A 139 -8.65 4.11 -10.03
CA PRO A 139 -8.92 2.66 -10.15
C PRO A 139 -8.29 1.84 -9.01
N GLU A 140 -7.12 2.27 -8.52
CA GLU A 140 -6.34 1.62 -7.47
C GLU A 140 -6.58 2.26 -6.09
N SER A 141 -7.56 3.16 -5.99
CA SER A 141 -8.09 3.79 -4.78
C SER A 141 -7.04 4.18 -3.73
N ILE A 142 -7.03 3.56 -2.54
CA ILE A 142 -6.07 3.90 -1.48
C ILE A 142 -4.70 3.36 -1.84
N GLN A 143 -3.78 4.27 -2.17
CA GLN A 143 -2.40 3.97 -2.53
C GLN A 143 -1.46 4.51 -1.46
N MET A 144 -0.29 3.89 -1.34
CA MET A 144 0.77 4.34 -0.44
C MET A 144 2.11 4.39 -1.17
N THR A 145 2.92 5.40 -0.88
CA THR A 145 4.26 5.53 -1.43
C THR A 145 5.25 6.09 -0.41
N SER A 146 6.55 5.81 -0.64
CA SER A 146 7.67 6.43 0.07
C SER A 146 8.52 7.23 -0.92
N THR A 147 8.59 8.54 -0.73
CA THR A 147 9.20 9.46 -1.70
C THR A 147 10.73 9.55 -1.60
N THR A 148 11.32 9.00 -0.53
CA THR A 148 12.78 8.99 -0.31
C THR A 148 13.45 7.68 -0.72
N ASP A 149 12.70 6.72 -1.22
CA ASP A 149 13.24 5.45 -1.66
C ASP A 149 14.05 5.59 -2.95
N PHE A 150 15.22 4.98 -3.02
CA PHE A 150 16.02 4.90 -4.25
C PHE A 150 15.30 4.12 -5.37
N LYS A 151 14.43 3.19 -4.99
CA LYS A 151 13.62 2.36 -5.88
C LYS A 151 12.16 2.49 -5.43
N THR A 152 11.52 3.54 -5.89
CA THR A 152 10.19 3.96 -5.42
C THR A 152 9.12 2.86 -5.55
N GLY A 153 9.18 2.05 -6.62
CA GLY A 153 8.24 0.95 -6.81
C GLY A 153 8.31 -0.17 -5.77
N ARG A 154 9.41 -0.23 -4.97
CA ARG A 154 9.52 -1.22 -3.89
C ARG A 154 8.52 -0.98 -2.75
N ARG A 155 8.18 0.28 -2.49
CA ARG A 155 7.22 0.66 -1.44
C ARG A 155 6.06 1.49 -2.00
N TYR A 156 5.76 1.30 -3.29
CA TYR A 156 4.53 1.81 -3.90
C TYR A 156 3.46 0.71 -3.83
N LEU A 157 2.48 0.90 -2.96
CA LEU A 157 1.43 -0.08 -2.70
C LEU A 157 0.09 0.44 -3.22
N HIS A 158 -0.62 -0.39 -3.96
CA HIS A 158 -1.94 -0.13 -4.51
C HIS A 158 -3.01 -0.84 -3.69
N ASN A 159 -4.22 -0.26 -3.66
CA ASN A 159 -5.38 -0.86 -2.98
C ASN A 159 -5.06 -1.34 -1.55
N LEU A 160 -4.52 -0.44 -0.72
CA LEU A 160 -4.22 -0.74 0.69
C LEU A 160 -5.48 -1.30 1.37
N ASP A 161 -5.40 -2.51 1.91
CA ASP A 161 -6.49 -3.25 2.53
C ASP A 161 -6.35 -3.32 4.06
N LYS A 162 -5.12 -3.51 4.52
CA LYS A 162 -4.86 -3.61 5.96
C LYS A 162 -3.44 -3.21 6.35
N ILE A 163 -3.31 -2.78 7.59
CA ILE A 163 -2.04 -2.60 8.30
C ILE A 163 -2.06 -3.50 9.53
N VAL A 164 -1.19 -4.49 9.56
CA VAL A 164 -1.03 -5.38 10.70
C VAL A 164 0.19 -4.93 11.51
N VAL A 165 -0.04 -4.57 12.76
CA VAL A 165 1.03 -4.23 13.68
C VAL A 165 1.59 -5.50 14.28
N GLY A 166 2.88 -5.73 14.12
CA GLY A 166 3.60 -6.85 14.70
C GLY A 166 4.67 -6.41 15.71
N GLU A 167 5.13 -7.35 16.52
CA GLU A 167 6.25 -7.16 17.46
C GLU A 167 7.28 -8.27 17.27
N VAL A 168 8.55 -7.89 17.14
CA VAL A 168 9.69 -8.83 17.14
C VAL A 168 10.00 -9.20 18.60
N GLN A 169 10.09 -10.50 18.87
CA GLN A 169 10.42 -11.06 20.20
C GLN A 169 11.93 -11.08 20.41
#